data_978eb41bf44b6bfe762cb5cfe0ba86a1
#
_entry.id   978eb41bf44b6bfe762cb5cfe0ba86a1
#
_cell.length_a   1.000
_cell.length_b   1.000
_cell.length_c   1.000
_cell.angle_alpha   90.00
_cell.angle_beta   90.00
_cell.angle_gamma   90.00
#
_symmetry.space_group_name_H-M   'P 1'
#
loop_
_entity.id
_entity.type
_entity.pdbx_description
1 polymer ?
#
loop_
_entity_poly.entity_id
_entity_poly.type
_entity_poly.pdbx_seq_one_letter_code
_entity_poly.pdbx_strand_id
1 'polypeptide(L)'
;MGRQLDENASDILRMFAEKSGVKISTGVSVEAVEGDGHVSGVRLSDGQVIPAEVVVVSAGVRANTALAKEIGLDADRAVKVNERMETSVPNVYACGDCAEFNGANYAVWPEASEQGRIAGANAAGDQIEYAATAPTLTFHGMNTALFAAGDNGKNPNLLYKTAEFKDMGKGRYSKYYFLNNRLAGVIMIGDLSDMVKITEALEKHALYKDVLG
;
A
#
# COMPACT_ATOMS: atom_id res chain seq x y z
N MET A 1 3.79 6.77 2.96
CA MET A 1 2.84 7.38 2.01
C MET A 1 3.42 7.53 0.60
N GLY A 2 4.67 7.88 0.43
CA GLY A 2 5.29 8.13 -0.87
C GLY A 2 5.31 7.01 -1.90
N ARG A 3 4.93 5.79 -1.55
CA ARG A 3 4.79 4.68 -2.51
C ARG A 3 3.43 4.66 -3.21
N GLN A 4 2.36 5.12 -2.55
CA GLN A 4 0.98 5.03 -3.04
C GLN A 4 0.39 6.39 -3.44
N LEU A 5 0.91 7.48 -2.88
CA LEU A 5 0.42 8.83 -3.16
C LEU A 5 1.39 9.59 -4.04
N ASP A 6 0.87 10.45 -4.90
CA ASP A 6 1.68 11.46 -5.58
C ASP A 6 2.09 12.59 -4.61
N GLU A 7 2.85 13.54 -5.09
CA GLU A 7 3.38 14.63 -4.28
C GLU A 7 2.25 15.53 -3.76
N ASN A 8 1.31 15.93 -4.61
CA ASN A 8 0.18 16.78 -4.24
C ASN A 8 -0.69 16.13 -3.16
N ALA A 9 -1.04 14.87 -3.32
CA ALA A 9 -1.83 14.13 -2.33
C ALA A 9 -1.08 13.97 -1.00
N SER A 10 0.23 13.76 -1.06
CA SER A 10 1.09 13.66 0.13
C SER A 10 1.13 14.98 0.91
N ASP A 11 1.23 16.11 0.22
CA ASP A 11 1.23 17.44 0.85
C ASP A 11 -0.13 17.81 1.44
N ILE A 12 -1.22 17.45 0.74
CA ILE A 12 -2.58 17.65 1.26
C ILE A 12 -2.79 16.83 2.53
N LEU A 13 -2.37 15.56 2.55
CA LEU A 13 -2.50 14.73 3.74
C LEU A 13 -1.63 15.24 4.89
N ARG A 14 -0.42 15.74 4.60
CA ARG A 14 0.43 16.41 5.59
C ARG A 14 -0.27 17.62 6.21
N MET A 15 -0.90 18.46 5.40
CA MET A 15 -1.65 19.62 5.88
C MET A 15 -2.79 19.22 6.85
N PHE A 16 -3.52 18.14 6.56
CA PHE A 16 -4.55 17.63 7.48
C PHE A 16 -3.95 17.10 8.79
N ALA A 17 -2.82 16.40 8.71
CA ALA A 17 -2.10 15.92 9.89
C ALA A 17 -1.66 17.07 10.79
N GLU A 18 -1.01 18.07 10.22
CA GLU A 18 -0.53 19.27 10.95
C GLU A 18 -1.69 20.06 11.57
N LYS A 19 -2.81 20.24 10.86
CA LYS A 19 -4.03 20.85 11.41
C LYS A 19 -4.63 20.05 12.56
N SER A 20 -4.39 18.74 12.59
CA SER A 20 -4.82 17.86 13.69
C SER A 20 -3.80 17.77 14.84
N GLY A 21 -2.77 18.61 14.82
CA GLY A 21 -1.74 18.69 15.86
C GLY A 21 -0.61 17.65 15.73
N VAL A 22 -0.57 16.88 14.63
CA VAL A 22 0.49 15.89 14.36
C VAL A 22 1.68 16.61 13.75
N LYS A 23 2.87 16.47 14.35
CA LYS A 23 4.13 16.93 13.78
C LYS A 23 4.74 15.81 12.93
N ILE A 24 5.12 16.13 11.70
CA ILE A 24 5.69 15.16 10.75
C ILE A 24 7.14 15.54 10.46
N SER A 25 8.06 14.65 10.74
CA SER A 25 9.47 14.76 10.34
C SER A 25 9.76 13.77 9.22
N THR A 26 10.24 14.27 8.09
CA THR A 26 10.60 13.45 6.92
C THR A 26 12.08 13.63 6.59
N GLY A 27 12.69 12.65 5.91
CA GLY A 27 14.12 12.71 5.56
C GLY A 27 15.04 12.37 6.73
N VAL A 28 14.50 11.97 7.87
CA VAL A 28 15.24 11.53 9.05
C VAL A 28 14.83 10.12 9.44
N SER A 29 15.72 9.38 10.08
CA SER A 29 15.45 8.07 10.68
C SER A 29 15.54 8.13 12.20
N VAL A 30 14.88 7.20 12.88
CA VAL A 30 15.05 7.00 14.32
C VAL A 30 16.31 6.18 14.54
N GLU A 31 17.22 6.69 15.35
CA GLU A 31 18.46 6.00 15.73
C GLU A 31 18.34 5.28 17.06
N ALA A 32 17.68 5.91 18.04
CA ALA A 32 17.53 5.33 19.36
C ALA A 32 16.24 5.79 20.04
N VAL A 33 15.71 4.94 20.89
CA VAL A 33 14.75 5.30 21.94
C VAL A 33 15.56 5.50 23.21
N GLU A 34 15.42 6.67 23.84
CA GLU A 34 16.18 7.05 25.02
C GLU A 34 15.36 6.91 26.28
N GLY A 35 16.04 6.64 27.39
CA GLY A 35 15.46 6.54 28.71
C GLY A 35 16.24 5.59 29.64
N ASP A 36 15.95 5.69 30.91
CA ASP A 36 16.50 4.83 31.96
C ASP A 36 15.31 4.20 32.71
N GLY A 37 15.01 2.94 32.40
CA GLY A 37 13.85 2.21 32.91
C GLY A 37 12.49 2.67 32.36
N HIS A 38 12.38 3.87 31.79
CA HIS A 38 11.22 4.40 31.10
C HIS A 38 11.66 5.30 29.93
N VAL A 39 10.78 5.41 28.91
CA VAL A 39 11.06 6.24 27.75
C VAL A 39 11.09 7.71 28.14
N SER A 40 12.12 8.44 27.69
CA SER A 40 12.25 9.89 27.85
C SER A 40 12.29 10.63 26.52
N GLY A 41 12.62 9.95 25.42
CA GLY A 41 12.70 10.57 24.10
C GLY A 41 13.09 9.64 22.98
N VAL A 42 13.15 10.21 21.80
CA VAL A 42 13.58 9.54 20.56
C VAL A 42 14.65 10.38 19.90
N ARG A 43 15.82 9.78 19.63
CA ARG A 43 16.92 10.42 18.90
C ARG A 43 16.80 10.11 17.41
N LEU A 44 16.89 11.17 16.61
CA LEU A 44 16.86 11.12 15.15
C LEU A 44 18.29 11.17 14.56
N SER A 45 18.41 10.78 13.29
CA SER A 45 19.67 10.73 12.54
C SER A 45 20.31 12.10 12.28
N ASP A 46 19.57 13.18 12.46
CA ASP A 46 20.09 14.56 12.41
C ASP A 46 20.59 15.08 13.77
N GLY A 47 20.58 14.24 14.80
CA GLY A 47 20.98 14.55 16.15
C GLY A 47 19.88 15.16 17.02
N GLN A 48 18.70 15.47 16.47
CA GLN A 48 17.59 15.99 17.25
C GLN A 48 17.06 14.92 18.20
N VAL A 49 16.76 15.32 19.44
CA VAL A 49 16.04 14.48 20.43
C VAL A 49 14.63 15.03 20.59
N ILE A 50 13.63 14.18 20.35
CA ILE A 50 12.22 14.50 20.55
C ILE A 50 11.78 13.91 21.87
N PRO A 51 11.36 14.71 22.87
CA PRO A 51 10.83 14.20 24.13
C PRO A 51 9.58 13.36 23.89
N ALA A 52 9.50 12.18 24.51
CA ALA A 52 8.35 11.30 24.42
C ALA A 52 8.23 10.44 25.69
N GLU A 53 7.02 10.25 26.15
CA GLU A 53 6.67 9.34 27.24
C GLU A 53 6.21 7.96 26.72
N VAL A 54 5.78 7.92 25.46
CA VAL A 54 5.35 6.69 24.76
C VAL A 54 5.91 6.71 23.35
N VAL A 55 6.46 5.60 22.89
CA VAL A 55 6.92 5.40 21.52
C VAL A 55 6.17 4.22 20.90
N VAL A 56 5.53 4.48 19.75
CA VAL A 56 4.85 3.45 18.95
C VAL A 56 5.67 3.19 17.69
N VAL A 57 6.15 1.97 17.51
CA VAL A 57 6.90 1.56 16.33
C VAL A 57 5.93 0.92 15.33
N SER A 58 5.70 1.61 14.20
CA SER A 58 4.87 1.13 13.09
C SER A 58 5.65 1.26 11.77
N ALA A 59 6.77 0.53 11.69
CA ALA A 59 7.76 0.63 10.62
C ALA A 59 7.56 -0.40 9.48
N GLY A 60 6.38 -1.01 9.41
CA GLY A 60 6.05 -2.07 8.45
C GLY A 60 6.39 -3.47 8.97
N VAL A 61 6.22 -4.46 8.09
CA VAL A 61 6.41 -5.87 8.36
C VAL A 61 7.45 -6.48 7.42
N ARG A 62 8.02 -7.60 7.83
CA ARG A 62 8.89 -8.43 7.00
C ARG A 62 8.47 -9.88 7.16
N ALA A 63 8.42 -10.60 6.05
CA ALA A 63 8.17 -12.03 6.06
C ALA A 63 9.24 -12.78 6.87
N ASN A 64 8.82 -13.71 7.71
CA ASN A 64 9.75 -14.65 8.34
C ASN A 64 10.03 -15.80 7.36
N THR A 65 11.17 -15.77 6.72
CA THR A 65 11.58 -16.75 5.70
C THR A 65 12.55 -17.80 6.23
N ALA A 66 12.83 -17.83 7.55
CA ALA A 66 13.84 -18.72 8.13
C ALA A 66 13.54 -20.20 7.81
N LEU A 67 12.35 -20.69 8.15
CA LEU A 67 11.93 -22.06 7.86
C LEU A 67 11.96 -22.39 6.36
N ALA A 68 11.46 -21.46 5.53
CA ALA A 68 11.43 -21.66 4.08
C ALA A 68 12.85 -21.87 3.50
N LYS A 69 13.81 -21.08 3.97
CA LYS A 69 15.22 -21.20 3.55
C LYS A 69 15.87 -22.48 4.08
N GLU A 70 15.56 -22.87 5.31
CA GLU A 70 16.07 -24.10 5.91
C GLU A 70 15.65 -25.36 5.13
N ILE A 71 14.43 -25.38 4.62
CA ILE A 71 13.90 -26.49 3.80
C ILE A 71 14.16 -26.31 2.30
N GLY A 72 14.93 -25.29 1.89
CA GLY A 72 15.40 -25.09 0.52
C GLY A 72 14.39 -24.45 -0.43
N LEU A 73 13.37 -23.74 0.08
CA LEU A 73 12.47 -22.96 -0.79
C LEU A 73 13.16 -21.70 -1.32
N ASP A 74 12.80 -21.31 -2.54
CA ASP A 74 13.25 -20.03 -3.09
C ASP A 74 12.57 -18.86 -2.34
N ALA A 75 13.37 -18.10 -1.61
CA ALA A 75 12.90 -17.01 -0.77
C ALA A 75 13.93 -15.89 -0.70
N ASP A 76 13.50 -14.68 -1.09
CA ASP A 76 14.25 -13.44 -0.90
C ASP A 76 13.67 -12.64 0.29
N ARG A 77 12.81 -11.68 -0.02
CA ARG A 77 12.07 -10.88 0.98
C ARG A 77 10.89 -11.66 1.56
N ALA A 78 10.31 -12.55 0.77
CA ALA A 78 9.29 -13.52 1.12
C ALA A 78 9.50 -14.80 0.30
N VAL A 79 8.69 -15.83 0.50
CA VAL A 79 8.72 -17.09 -0.25
C VAL A 79 8.15 -16.84 -1.63
N LYS A 80 8.92 -17.12 -2.68
CA LYS A 80 8.45 -16.95 -4.06
C LYS A 80 7.42 -18.01 -4.41
N VAL A 81 6.33 -17.57 -5.02
CA VAL A 81 5.24 -18.43 -5.47
C VAL A 81 4.84 -18.10 -6.91
N ASN A 82 4.27 -19.10 -7.58
CA ASN A 82 3.63 -18.94 -8.88
C ASN A 82 2.16 -18.50 -8.74
N GLU A 83 1.44 -18.42 -9.86
CA GLU A 83 0.01 -18.05 -9.92
C GLU A 83 -0.91 -19.01 -9.15
N ARG A 84 -0.45 -20.22 -8.84
CA ARG A 84 -1.18 -21.22 -8.04
C ARG A 84 -0.82 -21.17 -6.55
N MET A 85 -0.04 -20.17 -6.13
CA MET A 85 0.55 -20.07 -4.79
C MET A 85 1.49 -21.24 -4.44
N GLU A 86 1.97 -21.98 -5.44
CA GLU A 86 2.94 -23.07 -5.26
C GLU A 86 4.37 -22.48 -5.24
N THR A 87 5.20 -23.04 -4.37
CA THR A 87 6.59 -22.60 -4.18
C THR A 87 7.52 -23.25 -5.22
N SER A 88 8.83 -23.08 -5.07
CA SER A 88 9.83 -23.78 -5.88
C SER A 88 9.85 -25.32 -5.69
N VAL A 89 9.18 -25.83 -4.65
CA VAL A 89 9.07 -27.26 -4.37
C VAL A 89 7.64 -27.71 -4.65
N PRO A 90 7.44 -28.73 -5.51
CA PRO A 90 6.10 -29.22 -5.86
C PRO A 90 5.27 -29.63 -4.63
N ASN A 91 3.97 -29.32 -4.65
CA ASN A 91 3.02 -29.57 -3.57
C ASN A 91 3.30 -28.84 -2.25
N VAL A 92 4.18 -27.83 -2.28
CA VAL A 92 4.41 -26.94 -1.16
C VAL A 92 3.91 -25.54 -1.54
N TYR A 93 3.03 -25.00 -0.74
CA TYR A 93 2.34 -23.74 -1.00
C TYR A 93 2.73 -22.68 0.04
N ALA A 94 2.74 -21.40 -0.37
CA ALA A 94 2.87 -20.27 0.54
C ALA A 94 1.86 -19.19 0.14
N CYS A 95 1.31 -18.48 1.14
CA CYS A 95 0.30 -17.45 0.92
C CYS A 95 0.35 -16.37 2.01
N GLY A 96 -0.26 -15.22 1.75
CA GLY A 96 -0.34 -14.11 2.69
C GLY A 96 0.99 -13.39 2.90
N ASP A 97 1.22 -12.92 4.11
CA ASP A 97 2.35 -12.05 4.44
C ASP A 97 3.72 -12.69 4.20
N CYS A 98 3.80 -14.02 4.16
CA CYS A 98 5.04 -14.73 3.89
C CYS A 98 5.29 -15.02 2.40
N ALA A 99 4.34 -14.75 1.49
CA ALA A 99 4.45 -15.04 0.07
C ALA A 99 4.83 -13.81 -0.77
N GLU A 100 5.61 -14.06 -1.83
CA GLU A 100 5.97 -13.08 -2.85
C GLU A 100 5.53 -13.59 -4.22
N PHE A 101 4.59 -12.89 -4.83
CA PHE A 101 4.10 -13.18 -6.17
C PHE A 101 4.55 -12.09 -7.15
N ASN A 102 5.21 -12.46 -8.25
CA ASN A 102 5.73 -11.54 -9.27
C ASN A 102 6.54 -10.36 -8.69
N GLY A 103 7.37 -10.62 -7.67
CA GLY A 103 8.21 -9.61 -7.03
C GLY A 103 7.46 -8.70 -6.05
N ALA A 104 6.16 -8.94 -5.79
CA ALA A 104 5.35 -8.19 -4.85
C ALA A 104 4.99 -9.03 -3.61
N ASN A 105 5.27 -8.48 -2.42
CA ASN A 105 4.75 -8.97 -1.16
C ASN A 105 3.79 -7.90 -0.61
N TYR A 106 2.50 -8.20 -0.62
CA TYR A 106 1.46 -7.23 -0.29
C TYR A 106 1.34 -6.99 1.21
N ALA A 107 1.40 -8.05 2.01
CA ALA A 107 1.27 -8.02 3.47
C ALA A 107 0.02 -7.23 3.92
N VAL A 108 -1.12 -7.50 3.29
CA VAL A 108 -2.42 -6.93 3.62
C VAL A 108 -3.49 -8.02 3.65
N TRP A 109 -4.47 -7.84 4.52
CA TRP A 109 -5.50 -8.86 4.82
C TRP A 109 -6.29 -9.37 3.61
N PRO A 110 -6.82 -8.53 2.70
CA PRO A 110 -7.60 -9.00 1.56
C PRO A 110 -6.79 -9.95 0.67
N GLU A 111 -5.55 -9.57 0.35
CA GLU A 111 -4.67 -10.37 -0.49
C GLU A 111 -4.27 -11.68 0.21
N ALA A 112 -3.99 -11.63 1.50
CA ALA A 112 -3.66 -12.81 2.28
C ALA A 112 -4.82 -13.83 2.28
N SER A 113 -6.06 -13.36 2.39
CA SER A 113 -7.26 -14.21 2.34
C SER A 113 -7.46 -14.84 0.98
N GLU A 114 -7.31 -14.09 -0.10
CA GLU A 114 -7.47 -14.60 -1.45
C GLU A 114 -6.35 -15.58 -1.83
N GLN A 115 -5.10 -15.25 -1.51
CA GLN A 115 -3.97 -16.15 -1.69
C GLN A 115 -4.17 -17.45 -0.90
N GLY A 116 -4.67 -17.37 0.35
CA GLY A 116 -4.97 -18.53 1.18
C GLY A 116 -6.05 -19.43 0.57
N ARG A 117 -7.10 -18.83 0.02
CA ARG A 117 -8.17 -19.55 -0.69
C ARG A 117 -7.62 -20.32 -1.89
N ILE A 118 -6.76 -19.69 -2.68
CA ILE A 118 -6.16 -20.29 -3.89
C ILE A 118 -5.15 -21.37 -3.50
N ALA A 119 -4.27 -21.10 -2.54
CA ALA A 119 -3.32 -22.10 -2.05
C ALA A 119 -4.03 -23.36 -1.51
N GLY A 120 -5.09 -23.17 -0.71
CA GLY A 120 -5.87 -24.27 -0.15
C GLY A 120 -6.60 -25.09 -1.19
N ALA A 121 -7.23 -24.45 -2.18
CA ALA A 121 -7.91 -25.14 -3.28
C ALA A 121 -6.92 -25.94 -4.14
N ASN A 122 -5.78 -25.36 -4.49
CA ASN A 122 -4.76 -26.07 -5.28
C ASN A 122 -4.11 -27.22 -4.50
N ALA A 123 -3.90 -27.06 -3.20
CA ALA A 123 -3.45 -28.16 -2.34
C ALA A 123 -4.47 -29.30 -2.25
N ALA A 124 -5.76 -29.01 -2.44
CA ALA A 124 -6.84 -30.02 -2.51
C ALA A 124 -7.00 -30.66 -3.91
N GLY A 125 -6.24 -30.22 -4.91
CA GLY A 125 -6.23 -30.77 -6.26
C GLY A 125 -6.92 -29.93 -7.33
N ASP A 126 -7.43 -28.74 -6.98
CA ASP A 126 -7.93 -27.77 -7.97
C ASP A 126 -6.78 -27.18 -8.80
N GLN A 127 -7.16 -26.42 -9.85
CA GLN A 127 -6.20 -25.69 -10.68
C GLN A 127 -6.71 -24.28 -10.91
N ILE A 128 -6.68 -23.48 -9.84
CA ILE A 128 -7.10 -22.08 -9.90
C ILE A 128 -5.90 -21.14 -9.79
N GLU A 129 -5.98 -20.02 -10.47
CA GLU A 129 -4.89 -19.05 -10.55
C GLU A 129 -5.23 -17.78 -9.77
N TYR A 130 -4.22 -17.25 -9.10
CA TYR A 130 -4.27 -15.96 -8.43
C TYR A 130 -4.04 -14.84 -9.45
N ALA A 131 -4.97 -13.92 -9.52
CA ALA A 131 -4.81 -12.67 -10.23
C ALA A 131 -4.60 -11.56 -9.18
N ALA A 132 -3.43 -10.96 -9.17
CA ALA A 132 -3.16 -9.85 -8.27
C ALA A 132 -4.12 -8.69 -8.56
N THR A 133 -4.78 -8.19 -7.53
CA THR A 133 -5.61 -7.00 -7.63
C THR A 133 -4.74 -5.73 -7.58
N ALA A 134 -5.28 -4.62 -8.08
CA ALA A 134 -4.60 -3.35 -7.97
C ALA A 134 -4.45 -2.97 -6.48
N PRO A 135 -3.24 -2.59 -6.02
CA PRO A 135 -3.03 -2.24 -4.63
C PRO A 135 -3.96 -1.09 -4.22
N THR A 136 -4.65 -1.27 -3.11
CA THR A 136 -5.56 -0.27 -2.56
C THR A 136 -5.06 0.25 -1.22
N LEU A 137 -5.31 1.51 -0.95
CA LEU A 137 -5.07 2.16 0.33
C LEU A 137 -6.32 2.91 0.76
N THR A 138 -6.82 2.61 1.94
CA THR A 138 -7.89 3.37 2.58
C THR A 138 -7.41 3.88 3.93
N PHE A 139 -7.66 5.15 4.22
CA PHE A 139 -7.32 5.76 5.50
C PHE A 139 -8.47 6.66 5.96
N HIS A 140 -8.79 6.58 7.25
CA HIS A 140 -9.73 7.46 7.92
C HIS A 140 -9.07 8.02 9.18
N GLY A 141 -8.94 9.33 9.27
CA GLY A 141 -8.30 9.99 10.42
C GLY A 141 -7.96 11.44 10.11
N MET A 142 -7.48 12.19 11.10
CA MET A 142 -7.04 13.58 10.93
C MET A 142 -8.12 14.47 10.30
N ASN A 143 -9.39 14.24 10.63
CA ASN A 143 -10.57 14.91 10.07
C ASN A 143 -10.65 14.83 8.53
N THR A 144 -10.13 13.76 7.94
CA THR A 144 -10.21 13.48 6.50
C THR A 144 -10.31 11.98 6.26
N ALA A 145 -10.61 11.63 5.01
CA ALA A 145 -10.54 10.27 4.51
C ALA A 145 -9.69 10.25 3.23
N LEU A 146 -9.05 9.12 2.95
CA LEU A 146 -8.24 8.92 1.76
C LEU A 146 -8.54 7.54 1.18
N PHE A 147 -8.66 7.49 -0.12
CA PHE A 147 -8.66 6.28 -0.93
C PHE A 147 -7.66 6.44 -2.06
N ALA A 148 -6.84 5.42 -2.29
CA ALA A 148 -5.98 5.34 -3.45
C ALA A 148 -5.99 3.90 -3.97
N ALA A 149 -6.10 3.73 -5.27
CA ALA A 149 -6.12 2.41 -5.91
C ALA A 149 -5.42 2.45 -7.27
N GLY A 150 -4.76 1.36 -7.61
CA GLY A 150 -4.05 1.21 -8.87
C GLY A 150 -2.79 2.05 -8.97
N ASP A 151 -2.52 2.54 -10.16
CA ASP A 151 -1.29 3.26 -10.48
C ASP A 151 -1.34 4.72 -9.97
N ASN A 152 -0.23 5.23 -9.55
CA ASN A 152 -0.10 6.58 -8.99
C ASN A 152 0.72 7.55 -9.88
N GLY A 153 0.94 7.17 -11.14
CA GLY A 153 1.64 7.99 -12.11
C GLY A 153 3.15 8.08 -11.94
N LYS A 154 3.76 7.25 -11.07
CA LYS A 154 5.21 7.32 -10.76
C LYS A 154 6.09 6.44 -11.63
N ASN A 155 5.52 5.60 -12.47
CA ASN A 155 6.34 4.80 -13.38
C ASN A 155 6.88 5.68 -14.52
N PRO A 156 8.20 5.95 -14.57
CA PRO A 156 8.78 6.87 -15.55
C PRO A 156 8.73 6.34 -16.99
N ASN A 157 8.47 5.04 -17.15
CA ASN A 157 8.37 4.40 -18.46
C ASN A 157 6.96 4.45 -19.06
N LEU A 158 5.99 5.00 -18.34
CA LEU A 158 4.60 5.08 -18.78
C LEU A 158 4.15 6.53 -18.92
N LEU A 159 3.37 6.79 -19.98
CA LEU A 159 2.79 8.10 -20.24
C LEU A 159 1.35 8.13 -19.72
N TYR A 160 1.14 8.88 -18.65
CA TYR A 160 -0.17 9.05 -18.05
C TYR A 160 -0.88 10.29 -18.58
N LYS A 161 -2.14 10.13 -18.99
CA LYS A 161 -3.08 11.24 -19.04
C LYS A 161 -3.71 11.36 -17.65
N THR A 162 -3.76 12.56 -17.08
CA THR A 162 -4.33 12.76 -15.74
C THR A 162 -5.49 13.74 -15.78
N ALA A 163 -6.44 13.57 -14.86
CA ALA A 163 -7.45 14.56 -14.52
C ALA A 163 -7.39 14.82 -13.02
N GLU A 164 -7.31 16.08 -12.62
CA GLU A 164 -7.15 16.50 -11.23
C GLU A 164 -8.25 17.48 -10.85
N PHE A 165 -8.89 17.24 -9.71
CA PHE A 165 -9.92 18.10 -9.14
C PHE A 165 -9.53 18.46 -7.72
N LYS A 166 -9.53 19.76 -7.38
CA LYS A 166 -9.09 20.27 -6.10
C LYS A 166 -10.04 21.36 -5.60
N ASP A 167 -10.66 21.10 -4.45
CA ASP A 167 -11.43 22.10 -3.69
C ASP A 167 -10.94 22.09 -2.23
N MET A 168 -9.90 22.89 -1.98
CA MET A 168 -9.30 22.97 -0.64
C MET A 168 -10.20 23.67 0.38
N GLY A 169 -11.18 24.48 -0.06
CA GLY A 169 -12.19 25.06 0.83
C GLY A 169 -13.08 24.00 1.47
N LYS A 170 -13.36 22.92 0.75
CA LYS A 170 -14.09 21.74 1.23
C LYS A 170 -13.19 20.59 1.66
N GLY A 171 -11.87 20.74 1.59
CA GLY A 171 -10.92 19.68 1.90
C GLY A 171 -10.98 18.49 0.95
N ARG A 172 -11.32 18.72 -0.32
CA ARG A 172 -11.49 17.68 -1.33
C ARG A 172 -10.38 17.70 -2.37
N TYR A 173 -9.89 16.54 -2.69
CA TYR A 173 -8.92 16.32 -3.77
C TYR A 173 -9.21 14.99 -4.44
N SER A 174 -9.17 14.96 -5.77
CA SER A 174 -9.16 13.71 -6.52
C SER A 174 -8.28 13.81 -7.76
N LYS A 175 -7.57 12.74 -8.06
CA LYS A 175 -6.74 12.63 -9.23
C LYS A 175 -6.85 11.24 -9.84
N TYR A 176 -7.09 11.23 -11.13
CA TYR A 176 -7.29 10.04 -11.93
C TYR A 176 -6.12 9.88 -12.89
N TYR A 177 -5.63 8.67 -13.03
CA TYR A 177 -4.52 8.33 -13.91
C TYR A 177 -5.03 7.39 -15.00
N PHE A 178 -4.77 7.74 -16.25
CA PHE A 178 -5.20 6.96 -17.40
C PHE A 178 -4.01 6.53 -18.23
N LEU A 179 -3.97 5.26 -18.62
CA LEU A 179 -3.05 4.69 -19.58
C LEU A 179 -3.82 4.26 -20.81
N ASN A 180 -3.37 4.68 -22.00
CA ASN A 180 -4.06 4.39 -23.26
C ASN A 180 -5.57 4.73 -23.19
N ASN A 181 -5.91 5.85 -22.56
CA ASN A 181 -7.27 6.36 -22.35
C ASN A 181 -8.16 5.48 -21.47
N ARG A 182 -7.58 4.54 -20.70
CA ARG A 182 -8.26 3.67 -19.74
C ARG A 182 -7.81 3.99 -18.31
N LEU A 183 -8.74 3.93 -17.36
CA LEU A 183 -8.45 4.19 -15.96
C LEU A 183 -7.44 3.15 -15.45
N ALA A 184 -6.33 3.63 -14.91
CA ALA A 184 -5.24 2.85 -14.37
C ALA A 184 -5.03 3.07 -12.87
N GLY A 185 -5.48 4.22 -12.36
CA GLY A 185 -5.38 4.49 -10.94
C GLY A 185 -6.11 5.77 -10.53
N VAL A 186 -6.31 5.91 -9.23
CA VAL A 186 -7.03 7.03 -8.62
C VAL A 186 -6.49 7.34 -7.23
N ILE A 187 -6.51 8.61 -6.87
CA ILE A 187 -6.31 9.10 -5.51
C ILE A 187 -7.48 10.03 -5.18
N MET A 188 -8.13 9.80 -4.03
CA MET A 188 -9.23 10.63 -3.51
C MET A 188 -8.95 11.00 -2.06
N ILE A 189 -9.15 12.27 -1.68
CA ILE A 189 -9.01 12.77 -0.32
C ILE A 189 -10.24 13.60 0.02
N GLY A 190 -10.79 13.41 1.22
CA GLY A 190 -11.93 14.11 1.79
C GLY A 190 -13.25 13.44 1.45
N ASP A 191 -13.70 13.55 0.21
CA ASP A 191 -14.94 12.94 -0.24
C ASP A 191 -14.68 11.61 -0.96
N LEU A 192 -15.18 10.52 -0.38
CA LEU A 192 -15.05 9.17 -0.92
C LEU A 192 -16.39 8.61 -1.42
N SER A 193 -17.40 9.44 -1.65
CA SER A 193 -18.74 9.00 -2.06
C SER A 193 -18.74 8.17 -3.34
N ASP A 194 -17.82 8.46 -4.26
CA ASP A 194 -17.68 7.74 -5.53
C ASP A 194 -16.72 6.53 -5.45
N MET A 195 -16.16 6.19 -4.28
CA MET A 195 -15.14 5.15 -4.13
C MET A 195 -15.55 3.82 -4.77
N VAL A 196 -16.76 3.35 -4.51
CA VAL A 196 -17.25 2.05 -5.05
C VAL A 196 -17.34 2.10 -6.57
N LYS A 197 -17.96 3.16 -7.11
CA LYS A 197 -18.10 3.36 -8.56
C LYS A 197 -16.73 3.40 -9.25
N ILE A 198 -15.77 4.08 -8.64
CA ILE A 198 -14.42 4.22 -9.20
C ILE A 198 -13.63 2.91 -9.07
N THR A 199 -13.80 2.13 -8.02
CA THR A 199 -13.21 0.79 -7.89
C THR A 199 -13.70 -0.12 -9.02
N GLU A 200 -15.01 -0.17 -9.27
CA GLU A 200 -15.56 -0.92 -10.40
C GLU A 200 -15.06 -0.43 -11.76
N ALA A 201 -14.94 0.89 -11.93
CA ALA A 201 -14.40 1.48 -13.16
C ALA A 201 -12.92 1.11 -13.37
N LEU A 202 -12.14 1.02 -12.28
CA LEU A 202 -10.74 0.61 -12.31
C LEU A 202 -10.62 -0.86 -12.71
N GLU A 203 -11.40 -1.75 -12.11
CA GLU A 203 -11.42 -3.19 -12.43
C GLU A 203 -11.81 -3.44 -13.90
N LYS A 204 -12.76 -2.66 -14.42
CA LYS A 204 -13.23 -2.74 -15.81
C LYS A 204 -12.31 -2.00 -16.80
N HIS A 205 -11.25 -1.36 -16.34
CA HIS A 205 -10.40 -0.48 -17.15
C HIS A 205 -11.23 0.51 -17.98
N ALA A 206 -12.17 1.20 -17.34
CA ALA A 206 -13.14 2.08 -17.97
C ALA A 206 -12.46 3.19 -18.78
N LEU A 207 -13.10 3.63 -19.85
CA LEU A 207 -12.57 4.69 -20.70
C LEU A 207 -12.67 6.05 -20.00
N TYR A 208 -11.77 6.96 -20.35
CA TYR A 208 -11.74 8.34 -19.85
C TYR A 208 -13.11 9.03 -19.87
N LYS A 209 -13.84 8.92 -21.00
CA LYS A 209 -15.16 9.51 -21.17
C LYS A 209 -16.25 8.92 -20.26
N ASP A 210 -16.11 7.67 -19.87
CA ASP A 210 -17.07 6.96 -19.02
C ASP A 210 -16.85 7.26 -17.53
N VAL A 211 -15.65 7.74 -17.18
CA VAL A 211 -15.27 8.12 -15.81
C VAL A 211 -15.53 9.60 -15.54
N LEU A 212 -15.26 10.46 -16.53
CA LEU A 212 -15.21 11.93 -16.36
C LEU A 212 -16.14 12.69 -17.35
N GLY A 213 -16.90 11.97 -18.17
CA GLY A 213 -17.82 12.53 -19.15
C GLY A 213 -19.20 12.87 -18.62
#